data_e84fe1949334259eb9ad177bf52a0192
#
_entry.id   e84fe1949334259eb9ad177bf52a0192
#
_cell.length_a   1.000
_cell.length_b   1.000
_cell.length_c   1.000
_cell.angle_alpha   90.00
_cell.angle_beta   90.00
_cell.angle_gamma   90.00
#
_symmetry.space_group_name_H-M   'P 1'
#
loop_
_entity.id
_entity.type
_entity.pdbx_description
1 polymer ?
#
loop_
_entity_poly.entity_id
_entity_poly.type
_entity_poly.pdbx_seq_one_letter_code
_entity_poly.pdbx_strand_id
1 'polypeptide(L)'
;MKAIGVTGPGRTDVNLLDIPEPPPPGRGQVVVEIEAAGVGPWDRLLNTGGWDVGLRPPAALGVEGVGRVCAVGPGVQGISLGDRVLAHDAPLPGGSGFWTEQVLVTAAHAALVPDALDPVVLAALPVNGLTAVQALVVLGLTAGQRLLITNGGGSTGALAIQLAAVAGVEVTATASPSAADRLREYGASEVIDYRDPAWSDRAQGGFDAALIAVPGTATRALPLVRDGGQLCSLTSDAPASERGIASTDLYVRPDAAQLTQLTTDLAQGRLRLAPEPVPLTDGPDAYDRVLTGRTAGHKLVLVP
;
A
#
# COMPACT_ATOMS: atom_id res chain seq x y z
N MET A 1 22.68 13.83 -0.07
CA MET A 1 21.27 13.99 0.27
C MET A 1 20.89 13.17 1.47
N LYS A 2 19.93 13.62 2.27
CA LYS A 2 19.42 12.88 3.42
C LYS A 2 18.55 11.72 2.98
N ALA A 3 18.63 10.61 3.74
CA ALA A 3 17.87 9.41 3.46
C ALA A 3 17.63 8.59 4.73
N ILE A 4 16.57 7.78 4.74
CA ILE A 4 16.32 6.78 5.76
C ILE A 4 16.54 5.40 5.13
N GLY A 5 17.48 4.64 5.67
CA GLY A 5 17.84 3.38 5.05
C GLY A 5 18.85 2.56 5.83
N VAL A 6 19.53 1.67 5.12
CA VAL A 6 20.48 0.69 5.67
C VAL A 6 21.91 0.96 5.21
N THR A 7 22.87 0.70 6.09
CA THR A 7 24.31 0.94 5.83
C THR A 7 25.04 -0.24 5.20
N GLY A 8 24.45 -1.44 5.21
CA GLY A 8 25.09 -2.64 4.69
C GLY A 8 24.09 -3.75 4.37
N PRO A 9 24.49 -4.75 3.55
CA PRO A 9 23.66 -5.90 3.21
C PRO A 9 23.24 -6.69 4.45
N GLY A 10 21.97 -7.11 4.49
CA GLY A 10 21.40 -7.90 5.59
C GLY A 10 21.24 -7.17 6.92
N ARG A 11 21.52 -5.84 6.95
CA ARG A 11 21.25 -5.02 8.15
C ARG A 11 19.76 -4.78 8.29
N THR A 12 19.26 -4.89 9.50
CA THR A 12 17.84 -4.63 9.85
C THR A 12 17.65 -3.30 10.56
N ASP A 13 18.73 -2.69 11.05
CA ASP A 13 18.74 -1.37 11.67
C ASP A 13 18.63 -0.28 10.58
N VAL A 14 17.58 0.48 10.64
CA VAL A 14 17.31 1.59 9.73
C VAL A 14 17.74 2.89 10.39
N ASN A 15 18.49 3.72 9.65
CA ASN A 15 19.12 4.92 10.19
C ASN A 15 18.93 6.11 9.26
N LEU A 16 19.11 7.33 9.79
CA LEU A 16 19.32 8.53 9.00
C LEU A 16 20.72 8.48 8.38
N LEU A 17 20.80 8.63 7.07
CA LEU A 17 22.03 8.50 6.27
C LEU A 17 22.27 9.77 5.46
N ASP A 18 23.52 10.01 5.11
CA ASP A 18 23.93 10.85 3.99
C ASP A 18 24.38 9.95 2.83
N ILE A 19 23.64 9.99 1.73
CA ILE A 19 23.93 9.19 0.52
C ILE A 19 24.16 10.10 -0.69
N PRO A 20 24.84 9.63 -1.76
CA PRO A 20 24.94 10.39 -3.01
C PRO A 20 23.59 10.68 -3.63
N GLU A 21 23.54 11.71 -4.48
CA GLU A 21 22.38 11.92 -5.37
C GLU A 21 22.23 10.74 -6.33
N PRO A 22 21.01 10.48 -6.85
CA PRO A 22 20.81 9.44 -7.83
C PRO A 22 21.62 9.72 -9.12
N PRO A 23 22.03 8.68 -9.86
CA PRO A 23 22.68 8.88 -11.13
C PRO A 23 21.73 9.56 -12.14
N PRO A 24 22.23 10.19 -13.21
CA PRO A 24 21.38 10.69 -14.28
C PRO A 24 20.43 9.59 -14.79
N PRO A 25 19.14 9.96 -15.07
CA PRO A 25 18.15 8.97 -15.44
C PRO A 25 18.46 8.35 -16.81
N GLY A 26 18.39 7.02 -16.86
CA GLY A 26 18.53 6.24 -18.07
C GLY A 26 17.24 6.26 -18.93
N ARG A 27 17.21 5.43 -20.00
CA ARG A 27 16.05 5.32 -20.87
C ARG A 27 14.79 4.90 -20.09
N GLY A 28 13.71 5.67 -20.21
CA GLY A 28 12.43 5.41 -19.57
C GLY A 28 12.41 5.71 -18.07
N GLN A 29 13.39 6.43 -17.55
CA GLN A 29 13.50 6.78 -16.13
C GLN A 29 13.37 8.29 -15.91
N VAL A 30 12.96 8.67 -14.74
CA VAL A 30 12.94 10.07 -14.26
C VAL A 30 13.57 10.14 -12.87
N VAL A 31 14.14 11.27 -12.50
CA VAL A 31 14.48 11.60 -11.11
C VAL A 31 13.37 12.45 -10.53
N VAL A 32 12.90 12.08 -9.36
CA VAL A 32 11.82 12.77 -8.65
C VAL A 32 12.37 13.34 -7.35
N GLU A 33 12.20 14.63 -7.14
CA GLU A 33 12.39 15.31 -5.86
C GLU A 33 11.17 15.02 -4.98
N ILE A 34 11.37 14.36 -3.85
CA ILE A 34 10.30 13.81 -3.02
C ILE A 34 9.67 14.92 -2.18
N GLU A 35 8.34 15.04 -2.24
CA GLU A 35 7.52 15.86 -1.36
C GLU A 35 7.01 15.06 -0.16
N ALA A 36 6.70 13.76 -0.36
CA ALA A 36 6.28 12.86 0.69
C ALA A 36 6.43 11.39 0.26
N ALA A 37 6.71 10.48 1.22
CA ALA A 37 6.91 9.06 0.98
C ALA A 37 6.20 8.19 2.02
N GLY A 38 5.48 7.15 1.59
CA GLY A 38 4.76 6.24 2.48
C GLY A 38 5.69 5.25 3.20
N VAL A 39 5.35 4.88 4.43
CA VAL A 39 6.04 3.84 5.22
C VAL A 39 5.13 2.63 5.35
N GLY A 40 5.62 1.44 5.01
CA GLY A 40 4.86 0.20 5.09
C GLY A 40 5.64 -0.98 5.65
N PRO A 41 4.95 -2.03 6.14
CA PRO A 41 5.63 -3.22 6.66
C PRO A 41 6.39 -4.01 5.57
N TRP A 42 6.00 -3.84 4.31
CA TRP A 42 6.66 -4.45 3.14
C TRP A 42 8.06 -3.89 2.89
N ASP A 43 8.38 -2.67 3.33
CA ASP A 43 9.73 -2.10 3.19
C ASP A 43 10.78 -2.94 3.91
N ARG A 44 10.37 -3.74 4.92
CA ARG A 44 11.24 -4.73 5.56
C ARG A 44 11.77 -5.79 4.58
N LEU A 45 11.01 -6.12 3.55
CA LEU A 45 11.44 -7.13 2.58
C LEU A 45 12.66 -6.69 1.79
N LEU A 46 12.86 -5.38 1.61
CA LEU A 46 14.02 -4.81 0.90
C LEU A 46 15.33 -5.07 1.65
N ASN A 47 15.34 -4.96 2.97
CA ASN A 47 16.56 -5.08 3.77
C ASN A 47 16.77 -6.46 4.40
N THR A 48 15.73 -7.32 4.42
CA THR A 48 15.86 -8.70 4.93
C THR A 48 16.06 -9.75 3.83
N GLY A 49 16.09 -9.33 2.55
CA GLY A 49 16.26 -10.23 1.40
C GLY A 49 14.98 -10.98 1.00
N GLY A 50 13.82 -10.65 1.59
CA GLY A 50 12.53 -11.20 1.18
C GLY A 50 12.06 -10.71 -0.20
N TRP A 51 12.58 -9.57 -0.62
CA TRP A 51 12.38 -8.99 -1.95
C TRP A 51 13.71 -8.48 -2.47
N ASP A 52 14.41 -9.32 -3.24
CA ASP A 52 15.69 -8.96 -3.85
C ASP A 52 15.46 -8.07 -5.09
N VAL A 53 15.66 -6.78 -4.91
CA VAL A 53 15.61 -5.77 -5.97
C VAL A 53 17.02 -5.28 -6.38
N GLY A 54 18.06 -5.94 -5.88
CA GLY A 54 19.46 -5.53 -6.11
C GLY A 54 19.84 -4.26 -5.35
N LEU A 55 19.22 -3.98 -4.20
CA LEU A 55 19.57 -2.85 -3.34
C LEU A 55 21.05 -2.91 -2.96
N ARG A 56 21.76 -1.79 -3.09
CA ARG A 56 23.20 -1.69 -2.79
C ARG A 56 23.46 -0.67 -1.69
N PRO A 57 23.46 -1.10 -0.42
CA PRO A 57 23.75 -0.21 0.68
C PRO A 57 25.15 0.45 0.60
N PRO A 58 25.32 1.72 1.12
CA PRO A 58 24.28 2.47 1.81
C PRO A 58 23.18 2.94 0.86
N ALA A 59 21.91 2.68 1.22
CA ALA A 59 20.77 2.99 0.37
C ALA A 59 19.50 3.30 1.19
N ALA A 60 18.68 4.21 0.68
CA ALA A 60 17.34 4.46 1.21
C ALA A 60 16.42 3.26 1.00
N LEU A 61 15.49 3.06 1.92
CA LEU A 61 14.32 2.20 1.76
C LEU A 61 13.13 3.00 1.17
N GLY A 62 11.96 2.37 1.13
CA GLY A 62 10.74 2.96 0.60
C GLY A 62 10.46 2.60 -0.85
N VAL A 63 9.19 2.31 -1.15
CA VAL A 63 8.74 1.87 -2.48
C VAL A 63 7.57 2.71 -3.02
N GLU A 64 7.24 3.81 -2.37
CA GLU A 64 6.10 4.66 -2.78
C GLU A 64 6.29 6.11 -2.33
N GLY A 65 5.83 7.03 -3.15
CA GLY A 65 5.88 8.45 -2.83
C GLY A 65 5.33 9.35 -3.93
N VAL A 66 5.29 10.63 -3.62
CA VAL A 66 4.90 11.72 -4.51
C VAL A 66 6.00 12.77 -4.53
N GLY A 67 6.19 13.42 -5.66
CA GLY A 67 7.17 14.49 -5.78
C GLY A 67 7.19 15.10 -7.18
N ARG A 68 8.20 15.95 -7.44
CA ARG A 68 8.36 16.64 -8.70
C ARG A 68 9.51 16.09 -9.52
N VAL A 69 9.26 15.93 -10.79
CA VAL A 69 10.28 15.47 -11.75
C VAL A 69 11.34 16.56 -11.90
N CYS A 70 12.58 16.25 -11.47
CA CYS A 70 13.73 17.15 -11.58
C CYS A 70 14.73 16.74 -12.68
N ALA A 71 14.62 15.53 -13.26
CA ALA A 71 15.35 15.13 -14.45
C ALA A 71 14.56 14.06 -15.23
N VAL A 72 14.70 14.08 -16.56
CA VAL A 72 13.99 13.18 -17.49
C VAL A 72 14.98 12.47 -18.39
N GLY A 73 14.93 11.14 -18.39
CA GLY A 73 15.77 10.30 -19.22
C GLY A 73 15.26 10.14 -20.65
N PRO A 74 16.09 9.60 -21.56
CA PRO A 74 15.69 9.40 -22.96
C PRO A 74 14.48 8.47 -23.09
N GLY A 75 13.57 8.78 -24.01
CA GLY A 75 12.43 7.93 -24.36
C GLY A 75 11.26 7.97 -23.39
N VAL A 76 11.29 8.80 -22.36
CA VAL A 76 10.13 9.08 -21.51
C VAL A 76 9.08 9.82 -22.32
N GLN A 77 7.83 9.41 -22.19
CA GLN A 77 6.67 10.03 -22.83
C GLN A 77 5.61 10.40 -21.79
N GLY A 78 4.95 11.53 -21.98
CA GLY A 78 3.84 11.97 -21.13
C GLY A 78 4.25 12.53 -19.76
N ILE A 79 5.54 12.52 -19.42
CA ILE A 79 6.09 13.13 -18.20
C ILE A 79 7.20 14.10 -18.60
N SER A 80 7.17 15.28 -18.02
CA SER A 80 8.09 16.40 -18.30
C SER A 80 8.75 16.92 -17.02
N LEU A 81 9.81 17.70 -17.17
CA LEU A 81 10.45 18.40 -16.06
C LEU A 81 9.44 19.31 -15.34
N GLY A 82 9.40 19.23 -14.02
CA GLY A 82 8.50 19.99 -13.17
C GLY A 82 7.13 19.34 -12.94
N ASP A 83 6.76 18.31 -13.70
CA ASP A 83 5.53 17.56 -13.47
C ASP A 83 5.52 16.94 -12.08
N ARG A 84 4.36 16.93 -11.44
CA ARG A 84 4.16 16.25 -10.17
C ARG A 84 3.66 14.84 -10.41
N VAL A 85 4.36 13.86 -9.85
CA VAL A 85 4.08 12.44 -10.06
C VAL A 85 3.92 11.69 -8.75
N LEU A 86 3.05 10.68 -8.78
CA LEU A 86 2.83 9.68 -7.74
C LEU A 86 3.30 8.34 -8.26
N ALA A 87 4.08 7.60 -7.49
CA ALA A 87 4.62 6.32 -7.95
C ALA A 87 4.65 5.24 -6.86
N HIS A 88 4.51 3.99 -7.32
CA HIS A 88 4.98 2.80 -6.62
C HIS A 88 6.04 2.15 -7.50
N ASP A 89 7.26 2.07 -6.99
CA ASP A 89 8.38 1.42 -7.70
C ASP A 89 9.36 0.80 -6.70
N ALA A 90 9.96 -0.33 -7.07
CA ALA A 90 11.06 -0.88 -6.32
C ALA A 90 12.34 -0.05 -6.55
N PRO A 91 13.27 0.02 -5.59
CA PRO A 91 14.57 0.64 -5.83
C PRO A 91 15.23 0.07 -7.09
N LEU A 92 15.57 0.94 -8.04
CA LEU A 92 16.21 0.52 -9.28
C LEU A 92 17.69 0.13 -9.04
N PRO A 93 18.29 -0.77 -9.85
CA PRO A 93 19.70 -1.14 -9.71
C PRO A 93 20.62 0.08 -9.70
N GLY A 94 21.38 0.25 -8.63
CA GLY A 94 22.24 1.41 -8.39
C GLY A 94 21.55 2.66 -7.89
N GLY A 95 20.23 2.60 -7.65
CA GLY A 95 19.43 3.65 -7.01
C GLY A 95 19.09 3.35 -5.56
N SER A 96 18.25 4.18 -5.00
CA SER A 96 17.72 4.11 -3.64
C SER A 96 16.20 4.11 -3.67
N GLY A 97 15.57 3.80 -2.54
CA GLY A 97 14.12 3.89 -2.37
C GLY A 97 13.64 5.32 -2.11
N PHE A 98 12.36 5.45 -1.82
CA PHE A 98 11.65 6.73 -1.72
C PHE A 98 11.89 7.49 -0.40
N TRP A 99 12.50 6.89 0.63
CA TRP A 99 12.75 7.57 1.90
C TRP A 99 14.03 8.43 1.82
N THR A 100 14.02 9.37 0.88
CA THR A 100 15.15 10.24 0.55
C THR A 100 14.63 11.53 -0.10
N GLU A 101 15.51 12.52 -0.30
CA GLU A 101 15.18 13.78 -0.97
C GLU A 101 14.95 13.59 -2.48
N GLN A 102 15.66 12.67 -3.14
CA GLN A 102 15.51 12.40 -4.56
C GLN A 102 15.59 10.90 -4.85
N VAL A 103 14.77 10.43 -5.79
CA VAL A 103 14.72 9.01 -6.18
C VAL A 103 14.67 8.83 -7.69
N LEU A 104 15.33 7.78 -8.19
CA LEU A 104 15.23 7.34 -9.57
C LEU A 104 14.01 6.40 -9.71
N VAL A 105 13.10 6.73 -10.64
CA VAL A 105 11.81 6.04 -10.84
C VAL A 105 11.66 5.61 -12.29
N THR A 106 11.05 4.44 -12.52
CA THR A 106 10.58 4.03 -13.85
C THR A 106 9.39 4.90 -14.24
N ALA A 107 9.50 5.68 -15.31
CA ALA A 107 8.45 6.62 -15.75
C ALA A 107 7.09 5.93 -16.00
N ALA A 108 7.09 4.69 -16.49
CA ALA A 108 5.88 3.90 -16.72
C ALA A 108 5.14 3.49 -15.41
N HIS A 109 5.78 3.60 -14.26
CA HIS A 109 5.22 3.31 -12.93
C HIS A 109 4.69 4.58 -12.23
N ALA A 110 4.88 5.75 -12.84
CA ALA A 110 4.51 7.04 -12.28
C ALA A 110 3.24 7.58 -12.95
N ALA A 111 2.32 8.10 -12.15
CA ALA A 111 1.10 8.77 -12.59
C ALA A 111 1.21 10.27 -12.35
N LEU A 112 0.78 11.09 -13.31
CA LEU A 112 0.64 12.53 -13.12
C LEU A 112 -0.47 12.82 -12.09
N VAL A 113 -0.21 13.74 -11.16
CA VAL A 113 -1.16 14.12 -10.12
C VAL A 113 -1.35 15.63 -10.02
N PRO A 114 -2.57 16.10 -9.67
CA PRO A 114 -2.85 17.52 -9.51
C PRO A 114 -2.03 18.17 -8.38
N ASP A 115 -1.59 19.41 -8.60
CA ASP A 115 -0.89 20.20 -7.58
C ASP A 115 -1.76 20.54 -6.36
N ALA A 116 -3.07 20.58 -6.54
CA ALA A 116 -4.01 20.95 -5.47
C ALA A 116 -4.18 19.88 -4.38
N LEU A 117 -3.74 18.64 -4.61
CA LEU A 117 -3.85 17.58 -3.62
C LEU A 117 -2.69 17.60 -2.63
N ASP A 118 -3.02 17.35 -1.36
CA ASP A 118 -2.05 17.27 -0.28
C ASP A 118 -1.03 16.14 -0.54
N PRO A 119 0.29 16.40 -0.54
CA PRO A 119 1.32 15.40 -0.77
C PRO A 119 1.29 14.27 0.26
N VAL A 120 0.96 14.56 1.50
CA VAL A 120 0.87 13.54 2.57
C VAL A 120 -0.24 12.55 2.28
N VAL A 121 -1.40 13.03 1.81
CA VAL A 121 -2.52 12.18 1.43
C VAL A 121 -2.20 11.37 0.18
N LEU A 122 -1.56 11.99 -0.82
CA LEU A 122 -1.12 11.31 -2.04
C LEU A 122 -0.13 10.18 -1.74
N ALA A 123 0.90 10.43 -0.93
CA ALA A 123 1.94 9.44 -0.61
C ALA A 123 1.43 8.22 0.18
N ALA A 124 0.26 8.34 0.80
CA ALA A 124 -0.39 7.21 1.48
C ALA A 124 -1.13 6.26 0.53
N LEU A 125 -1.29 6.65 -0.73
CA LEU A 125 -2.19 5.98 -1.68
C LEU A 125 -1.54 4.82 -2.46
N PRO A 126 -0.27 4.90 -2.96
CA PRO A 126 0.19 4.00 -4.01
C PRO A 126 0.10 2.52 -3.67
N VAL A 127 0.88 2.03 -2.73
CA VAL A 127 0.89 0.60 -2.40
C VAL A 127 -0.46 0.15 -1.84
N ASN A 128 -1.05 0.92 -0.92
CA ASN A 128 -2.33 0.55 -0.30
C ASN A 128 -3.48 0.55 -1.31
N GLY A 129 -3.55 1.57 -2.16
CA GLY A 129 -4.59 1.72 -3.18
C GLY A 129 -4.46 0.69 -4.28
N LEU A 130 -3.26 0.52 -4.84
CA LEU A 130 -3.00 -0.52 -5.86
C LEU A 130 -3.32 -1.92 -5.32
N THR A 131 -2.91 -2.22 -4.09
CA THR A 131 -3.21 -3.51 -3.45
C THR A 131 -4.72 -3.71 -3.31
N ALA A 132 -5.47 -2.71 -2.86
CA ALA A 132 -6.91 -2.79 -2.73
C ALA A 132 -7.61 -3.02 -4.08
N VAL A 133 -7.23 -2.23 -5.12
CA VAL A 133 -7.79 -2.38 -6.48
C VAL A 133 -7.48 -3.76 -7.04
N GLN A 134 -6.21 -4.18 -7.00
CA GLN A 134 -5.78 -5.46 -7.59
C GLN A 134 -6.40 -6.65 -6.85
N ALA A 135 -6.55 -6.58 -5.52
CA ALA A 135 -7.24 -7.61 -4.75
C ALA A 135 -8.72 -7.72 -5.13
N LEU A 136 -9.44 -6.59 -5.28
CA LEU A 136 -10.84 -6.61 -5.71
C LEU A 136 -11.01 -7.13 -7.14
N VAL A 137 -10.04 -6.85 -8.04
CA VAL A 137 -10.02 -7.44 -9.38
C VAL A 137 -9.84 -8.97 -9.32
N VAL A 138 -8.93 -9.47 -8.48
CA VAL A 138 -8.74 -10.93 -8.29
C VAL A 138 -9.99 -11.58 -7.73
N LEU A 139 -10.67 -10.93 -6.77
CA LEU A 139 -11.89 -11.45 -6.16
C LEU A 139 -13.11 -11.41 -7.10
N GLY A 140 -13.12 -10.56 -8.14
CA GLY A 140 -14.10 -10.53 -9.21
C GLY A 140 -15.55 -10.35 -8.77
N LEU A 141 -15.78 -9.62 -7.65
CA LEU A 141 -17.11 -9.44 -7.08
C LEU A 141 -17.97 -8.46 -7.89
N THR A 142 -19.27 -8.71 -7.87
CA THR A 142 -20.31 -7.85 -8.46
C THR A 142 -21.27 -7.31 -7.40
N ALA A 143 -22.07 -6.30 -7.76
CA ALA A 143 -23.04 -5.70 -6.84
C ALA A 143 -23.98 -6.74 -6.20
N GLY A 144 -24.25 -6.58 -4.92
CA GLY A 144 -25.06 -7.48 -4.11
C GLY A 144 -24.34 -8.71 -3.55
N GLN A 145 -23.08 -8.95 -3.95
CA GLN A 145 -22.27 -10.01 -3.36
C GLN A 145 -21.63 -9.56 -2.03
N ARG A 146 -21.24 -10.53 -1.20
CA ARG A 146 -20.75 -10.32 0.17
C ARG A 146 -19.24 -10.56 0.27
N LEU A 147 -18.53 -9.60 0.83
CA LEU A 147 -17.07 -9.62 1.03
C LEU A 147 -16.72 -9.55 2.52
N LEU A 148 -15.91 -10.48 2.99
CA LEU A 148 -15.25 -10.39 4.29
C LEU A 148 -13.87 -9.77 4.13
N ILE A 149 -13.55 -8.72 4.91
CA ILE A 149 -12.22 -8.10 4.94
C ILE A 149 -11.63 -8.23 6.34
N THR A 150 -10.51 -8.93 6.50
CA THR A 150 -9.76 -8.90 7.76
C THR A 150 -8.89 -7.64 7.84
N ASN A 151 -8.74 -7.06 9.04
CA ASN A 151 -8.02 -5.78 9.24
C ASN A 151 -8.57 -4.61 8.39
N GLY A 152 -9.88 -4.45 8.37
CA GLY A 152 -10.52 -3.28 7.71
C GLY A 152 -10.06 -1.95 8.28
N GLY A 153 -9.58 -1.90 9.52
CA GLY A 153 -9.06 -0.70 10.17
C GLY A 153 -7.71 -0.20 9.63
N GLY A 154 -6.94 -1.05 8.97
CA GLY A 154 -5.68 -0.69 8.30
C GLY A 154 -5.93 0.06 6.98
N SER A 155 -4.90 0.73 6.47
CA SER A 155 -5.03 1.60 5.28
C SER A 155 -5.52 0.85 4.03
N THR A 156 -4.96 -0.33 3.74
CA THR A 156 -5.39 -1.15 2.59
C THR A 156 -6.82 -1.64 2.75
N GLY A 157 -7.18 -2.16 3.95
CA GLY A 157 -8.53 -2.63 4.24
C GLY A 157 -9.57 -1.51 4.15
N ALA A 158 -9.24 -0.32 4.66
CA ALA A 158 -10.11 0.85 4.61
C ALA A 158 -10.35 1.34 3.16
N LEU A 159 -9.34 1.29 2.30
CA LEU A 159 -9.50 1.59 0.87
C LEU A 159 -10.32 0.49 0.15
N ALA A 160 -10.07 -0.79 0.44
CA ALA A 160 -10.83 -1.89 -0.13
C ALA A 160 -12.33 -1.82 0.24
N ILE A 161 -12.66 -1.42 1.48
CA ILE A 161 -14.05 -1.18 1.90
C ILE A 161 -14.70 -0.11 1.01
N GLN A 162 -14.06 1.05 0.84
CA GLN A 162 -14.60 2.17 0.06
C GLN A 162 -14.80 1.77 -1.41
N LEU A 163 -13.82 1.13 -2.02
CA LEU A 163 -13.88 0.70 -3.42
C LEU A 163 -14.97 -0.38 -3.63
N ALA A 164 -15.08 -1.35 -2.72
CA ALA A 164 -16.08 -2.40 -2.78
C ALA A 164 -17.50 -1.85 -2.58
N ALA A 165 -17.68 -0.89 -1.64
CA ALA A 165 -18.96 -0.26 -1.40
C ALA A 165 -19.44 0.56 -2.62
N VAL A 166 -18.54 1.30 -3.30
CA VAL A 166 -18.85 1.99 -4.56
C VAL A 166 -19.29 1.01 -5.66
N ALA A 167 -18.72 -0.21 -5.68
CA ALA A 167 -19.10 -1.27 -6.60
C ALA A 167 -20.42 -1.98 -6.18
N GLY A 168 -21.05 -1.58 -5.09
CA GLY A 168 -22.28 -2.19 -4.59
C GLY A 168 -22.11 -3.53 -3.89
N VAL A 169 -20.88 -3.85 -3.46
CA VAL A 169 -20.55 -5.07 -2.70
C VAL A 169 -20.85 -4.82 -1.23
N GLU A 170 -21.50 -5.80 -0.58
CA GLU A 170 -21.77 -5.76 0.85
C GLU A 170 -20.55 -6.19 1.65
N VAL A 171 -20.00 -5.29 2.46
CA VAL A 171 -18.72 -5.53 3.15
C VAL A 171 -18.92 -5.73 4.65
N THR A 172 -18.48 -6.90 5.14
CA THR A 172 -18.23 -7.16 6.57
C THR A 172 -16.72 -7.04 6.82
N ALA A 173 -16.30 -6.25 7.81
CA ALA A 173 -14.89 -6.05 8.10
C ALA A 173 -14.55 -6.39 9.55
N THR A 174 -13.37 -6.95 9.81
CA THR A 174 -12.85 -7.04 11.17
C THR A 174 -11.98 -5.83 11.48
N ALA A 175 -12.19 -5.18 12.62
CA ALA A 175 -11.43 -4.01 13.06
C ALA A 175 -11.48 -3.85 14.58
N SER A 176 -10.71 -2.90 15.13
CA SER A 176 -10.90 -2.46 16.51
C SER A 176 -12.21 -1.67 16.65
N PRO A 177 -12.87 -1.67 17.82
CA PRO A 177 -14.07 -0.85 18.07
C PRO A 177 -13.87 0.64 17.78
N SER A 178 -12.69 1.17 18.03
CA SER A 178 -12.36 2.58 17.75
C SER A 178 -12.38 2.94 16.27
N ALA A 179 -12.27 1.96 15.37
CA ALA A 179 -12.34 2.18 13.92
C ALA A 179 -13.77 1.97 13.36
N ALA A 180 -14.68 1.40 14.14
CA ALA A 180 -15.97 0.90 13.64
C ALA A 180 -16.80 1.97 12.95
N ASP A 181 -16.97 3.14 13.57
CA ASP A 181 -17.81 4.21 13.01
C ASP A 181 -17.20 4.75 11.72
N ARG A 182 -15.89 4.99 11.68
CA ARG A 182 -15.18 5.37 10.45
C ARG A 182 -15.38 4.37 9.32
N LEU A 183 -15.32 3.06 9.61
CA LEU A 183 -15.47 2.03 8.58
C LEU A 183 -16.91 1.92 8.07
N ARG A 184 -17.92 2.17 8.92
CA ARG A 184 -19.31 2.28 8.48
C ARG A 184 -19.52 3.49 7.57
N GLU A 185 -18.91 4.64 7.90
CA GLU A 185 -18.88 5.81 7.02
C GLU A 185 -18.21 5.53 5.67
N TYR A 186 -17.24 4.62 5.64
CA TYR A 186 -16.57 4.16 4.43
C TYR A 186 -17.39 3.12 3.64
N GLY A 187 -18.52 2.67 4.18
CA GLY A 187 -19.45 1.76 3.50
C GLY A 187 -19.38 0.30 3.96
N ALA A 188 -18.73 0.00 5.10
CA ALA A 188 -18.83 -1.32 5.71
C ALA A 188 -20.26 -1.52 6.26
N SER A 189 -20.94 -2.59 5.83
CA SER A 189 -22.28 -2.97 6.33
C SER A 189 -22.20 -3.47 7.78
N GLU A 190 -21.10 -4.16 8.11
CA GLU A 190 -20.85 -4.69 9.44
C GLU A 190 -19.37 -4.55 9.81
N VAL A 191 -19.10 -4.25 11.10
CA VAL A 191 -17.74 -4.24 11.65
C VAL A 191 -17.70 -5.10 12.91
N ILE A 192 -16.85 -6.13 12.88
CA ILE A 192 -16.69 -7.12 13.96
C ILE A 192 -15.36 -6.85 14.69
N ASP A 193 -15.38 -6.84 16.02
CA ASP A 193 -14.16 -6.66 16.82
C ASP A 193 -13.24 -7.90 16.70
N TYR A 194 -12.08 -7.73 16.05
CA TYR A 194 -11.10 -8.82 15.87
C TYR A 194 -10.49 -9.32 17.19
N ARG A 195 -10.58 -8.53 18.26
CA ARG A 195 -10.08 -8.91 19.60
C ARG A 195 -10.97 -9.95 20.29
N ASP A 196 -12.21 -10.08 19.83
CA ASP A 196 -13.07 -11.19 20.25
C ASP A 196 -12.52 -12.49 19.62
N PRO A 197 -12.08 -13.47 20.41
CA PRO A 197 -11.59 -14.73 19.88
C PRO A 197 -12.66 -15.48 19.05
N ALA A 198 -13.94 -15.21 19.27
CA ALA A 198 -15.07 -15.78 18.54
C ALA A 198 -15.54 -14.92 17.36
N TRP A 199 -14.74 -13.97 16.87
CA TRP A 199 -15.13 -13.08 15.78
C TRP A 199 -15.62 -13.84 14.52
N SER A 200 -15.00 -14.98 14.21
CA SER A 200 -15.39 -15.81 13.05
C SER A 200 -16.77 -16.46 13.24
N ASP A 201 -17.17 -16.80 14.47
CA ASP A 201 -18.50 -17.36 14.73
C ASP A 201 -19.60 -16.29 14.64
N ARG A 202 -19.24 -15.02 14.89
CA ARG A 202 -20.14 -13.86 14.73
C ARG A 202 -20.33 -13.45 13.29
N ALA A 203 -19.27 -13.61 12.47
CA ALA A 203 -19.35 -13.38 11.04
C ALA A 203 -20.24 -14.46 10.42
N GLN A 204 -21.51 -14.14 10.21
CA GLN A 204 -22.46 -15.06 9.55
C GLN A 204 -21.89 -15.49 8.18
N GLY A 205 -21.46 -16.74 8.05
CA GLY A 205 -20.80 -17.28 6.87
C GLY A 205 -21.59 -17.10 5.55
N GLY A 206 -21.09 -17.68 4.48
CA GLY A 206 -21.69 -17.56 3.15
C GLY A 206 -21.21 -16.33 2.36
N PHE A 207 -20.00 -15.82 2.69
CA PHE A 207 -19.37 -14.78 1.88
C PHE A 207 -19.00 -15.29 0.49
N ASP A 208 -19.21 -14.47 -0.53
CA ASP A 208 -18.76 -14.77 -1.89
C ASP A 208 -17.23 -14.73 -1.98
N ALA A 209 -16.61 -13.84 -1.18
CA ALA A 209 -15.16 -13.77 -1.10
C ALA A 209 -14.65 -13.30 0.28
N ALA A 210 -13.34 -13.55 0.50
CA ALA A 210 -12.60 -13.00 1.64
C ALA A 210 -11.29 -12.34 1.18
N LEU A 211 -11.01 -11.13 1.71
CA LEU A 211 -9.73 -10.42 1.60
C LEU A 211 -8.98 -10.51 2.93
N ILE A 212 -7.83 -11.15 2.92
CA ILE A 212 -7.00 -11.37 4.09
C ILE A 212 -5.89 -10.32 4.13
N ALA A 213 -5.97 -9.39 5.07
CA ALA A 213 -5.02 -8.29 5.20
C ALA A 213 -4.26 -8.30 6.55
N VAL A 214 -4.31 -9.42 7.28
CA VAL A 214 -3.49 -9.66 8.47
C VAL A 214 -3.08 -11.13 8.57
N PRO A 215 -1.80 -11.44 8.83
CA PRO A 215 -1.30 -12.81 8.89
C PRO A 215 -2.06 -13.68 9.90
N GLY A 216 -2.22 -14.97 9.57
CA GLY A 216 -2.83 -15.98 10.45
C GLY A 216 -4.35 -15.94 10.54
N THR A 217 -5.03 -15.07 9.76
CA THR A 217 -6.51 -15.03 9.74
C THR A 217 -7.13 -15.81 8.59
N ALA A 218 -6.34 -16.20 7.59
CA ALA A 218 -6.81 -16.91 6.40
C ALA A 218 -7.55 -18.22 6.73
N THR A 219 -6.99 -19.04 7.63
CA THR A 219 -7.60 -20.32 8.05
C THR A 219 -8.90 -20.15 8.82
N ARG A 220 -9.12 -19.01 9.48
CA ARG A 220 -10.36 -18.68 10.19
C ARG A 220 -11.40 -18.07 9.23
N ALA A 221 -10.97 -17.37 8.19
CA ALA A 221 -11.84 -16.77 7.18
C ALA A 221 -12.34 -17.78 6.15
N LEU A 222 -11.51 -18.77 5.78
CA LEU A 222 -11.84 -19.76 4.76
C LEU A 222 -13.16 -20.51 4.99
N PRO A 223 -13.50 -20.99 6.21
CA PRO A 223 -14.79 -21.62 6.47
C PRO A 223 -16.01 -20.73 6.28
N LEU A 224 -15.81 -19.40 6.33
CA LEU A 224 -16.89 -18.41 6.16
C LEU A 224 -17.19 -18.12 4.67
N VAL A 225 -16.27 -18.48 3.78
CA VAL A 225 -16.47 -18.35 2.32
C VAL A 225 -17.33 -19.53 1.83
N ARG A 226 -18.33 -19.22 0.99
CA ARG A 226 -19.17 -20.25 0.38
C ARG A 226 -18.38 -21.16 -0.58
N ASP A 227 -18.92 -22.33 -0.85
CA ASP A 227 -18.36 -23.23 -1.87
C ASP A 227 -18.29 -22.52 -3.23
N GLY A 228 -17.16 -22.68 -3.94
CA GLY A 228 -16.91 -22.01 -5.21
C GLY A 228 -16.63 -20.51 -5.12
N GLY A 229 -16.44 -19.96 -3.90
CA GLY A 229 -16.09 -18.57 -3.66
C GLY A 229 -14.62 -18.25 -3.92
N GLN A 230 -14.16 -17.09 -3.46
CA GLN A 230 -12.80 -16.56 -3.68
C GLN A 230 -12.13 -16.19 -2.34
N LEU A 231 -10.81 -16.39 -2.23
CA LEU A 231 -10.01 -15.87 -1.13
C LEU A 231 -8.73 -15.25 -1.69
N CYS A 232 -8.45 -14.02 -1.30
CA CYS A 232 -7.22 -13.32 -1.65
C CYS A 232 -6.46 -12.96 -0.37
N SER A 233 -5.20 -13.43 -0.24
CA SER A 233 -4.32 -13.05 0.86
C SER A 233 -3.29 -12.01 0.41
N LEU A 234 -3.10 -11.00 1.25
CA LEU A 234 -2.07 -9.96 1.12
C LEU A 234 -0.84 -10.29 1.98
N THR A 235 -0.86 -11.43 2.67
CA THR A 235 0.12 -11.76 3.71
C THR A 235 0.88 -13.06 3.44
N SER A 236 0.78 -13.57 2.20
CA SER A 236 1.49 -14.79 1.74
C SER A 236 1.15 -16.03 2.57
N ASP A 237 -0.10 -16.12 3.03
CA ASP A 237 -0.63 -17.24 3.83
C ASP A 237 -1.95 -17.77 3.29
N ALA A 238 -2.18 -17.62 1.97
CA ALA A 238 -3.34 -18.18 1.31
C ALA A 238 -3.38 -19.69 1.53
N PRO A 239 -4.47 -20.24 2.10
CA PRO A 239 -4.59 -21.68 2.34
C PRO A 239 -4.73 -22.44 1.00
N ALA A 240 -4.50 -23.74 1.03
CA ALA A 240 -4.78 -24.58 -0.14
C ALA A 240 -6.25 -24.48 -0.55
N SER A 241 -6.49 -24.51 -1.85
CA SER A 241 -7.85 -24.47 -2.39
C SER A 241 -8.65 -25.67 -1.92
N GLU A 242 -9.84 -25.46 -1.40
CA GLU A 242 -10.78 -26.48 -0.97
C GLU A 242 -12.21 -26.06 -1.27
N ARG A 243 -13.16 -26.97 -1.29
CA ARG A 243 -14.59 -26.71 -1.57
C ARG A 243 -14.83 -25.89 -2.85
N GLY A 244 -13.88 -25.97 -3.83
CA GLY A 244 -13.92 -25.17 -5.05
C GLY A 244 -13.60 -23.69 -4.83
N ILE A 245 -13.15 -23.27 -3.65
CA ILE A 245 -12.73 -21.91 -3.35
C ILE A 245 -11.38 -21.67 -4.02
N ALA A 246 -11.28 -20.66 -4.88
CA ALA A 246 -10.00 -20.23 -5.42
C ALA A 246 -9.27 -19.38 -4.37
N SER A 247 -8.08 -19.83 -3.99
CA SER A 247 -7.25 -19.21 -2.95
C SER A 247 -5.95 -18.67 -3.57
N THR A 248 -5.65 -17.39 -3.38
CA THR A 248 -4.55 -16.70 -4.10
C THR A 248 -3.80 -15.76 -3.15
N ASP A 249 -2.47 -15.79 -3.21
CA ASP A 249 -1.62 -14.73 -2.66
C ASP A 249 -1.47 -13.61 -3.68
N LEU A 250 -1.66 -12.38 -3.26
CA LEU A 250 -1.49 -11.20 -4.09
C LEU A 250 -0.21 -10.46 -3.73
N TYR A 251 0.61 -10.23 -4.76
CA TYR A 251 1.74 -9.31 -4.71
C TYR A 251 1.43 -8.12 -5.61
N VAL A 252 1.35 -6.93 -4.99
CA VAL A 252 1.01 -5.69 -5.70
C VAL A 252 2.05 -5.38 -6.79
N ARG A 253 1.56 -4.87 -7.92
CA ARG A 253 2.40 -4.44 -9.05
C ARG A 253 2.19 -2.97 -9.33
N PRO A 254 3.24 -2.23 -9.75
CA PRO A 254 3.10 -0.87 -10.24
C PRO A 254 2.09 -0.79 -11.40
N ASP A 255 1.23 0.22 -11.36
CA ASP A 255 0.24 0.49 -12.41
C ASP A 255 -0.15 1.98 -12.40
N ALA A 256 0.42 2.74 -13.32
CA ALA A 256 0.19 4.18 -13.41
C ALA A 256 -1.28 4.52 -13.75
N ALA A 257 -1.97 3.68 -14.52
CA ALA A 257 -3.37 3.92 -14.88
C ALA A 257 -4.28 3.74 -13.65
N GLN A 258 -4.05 2.71 -12.84
CA GLN A 258 -4.76 2.51 -11.58
C GLN A 258 -4.46 3.65 -10.59
N LEU A 259 -3.21 4.12 -10.51
CA LEU A 259 -2.85 5.29 -9.67
C LEU A 259 -3.59 6.56 -10.13
N THR A 260 -3.70 6.79 -11.43
CA THR A 260 -4.45 7.91 -12.00
C THR A 260 -5.94 7.84 -11.60
N GLN A 261 -6.55 6.65 -11.69
CA GLN A 261 -7.94 6.46 -11.27
C GLN A 261 -8.13 6.69 -9.77
N LEU A 262 -7.27 6.10 -8.93
CA LEU A 262 -7.29 6.28 -7.48
C LEU A 262 -7.14 7.76 -7.07
N THR A 263 -6.24 8.49 -7.74
CA THR A 263 -6.05 9.92 -7.53
C THR A 263 -7.29 10.72 -7.92
N THR A 264 -7.95 10.34 -9.02
CA THR A 264 -9.21 10.93 -9.46
C THR A 264 -10.32 10.70 -8.43
N ASP A 265 -10.42 9.49 -7.90
CA ASP A 265 -11.40 9.13 -6.87
C ASP A 265 -11.16 9.89 -5.56
N LEU A 266 -9.88 10.08 -5.20
CA LEU A 266 -9.49 10.90 -4.06
C LEU A 266 -9.87 12.38 -4.28
N ALA A 267 -9.54 12.95 -5.44
CA ALA A 267 -9.85 14.35 -5.77
C ALA A 267 -11.36 14.64 -5.78
N GLN A 268 -12.17 13.65 -6.12
CA GLN A 268 -13.64 13.73 -6.13
C GLN A 268 -14.28 13.37 -4.79
N GLY A 269 -13.48 13.08 -3.75
CA GLY A 269 -13.96 12.71 -2.42
C GLY A 269 -14.62 11.33 -2.34
N ARG A 270 -14.47 10.48 -3.36
CA ARG A 270 -14.93 9.09 -3.35
C ARG A 270 -14.04 8.19 -2.51
N LEU A 271 -12.77 8.54 -2.38
CA LEU A 271 -11.84 7.91 -1.45
C LEU A 271 -11.40 8.90 -0.38
N ARG A 272 -11.21 8.39 0.83
CA ARG A 272 -10.75 9.16 1.99
C ARG A 272 -9.60 8.43 2.66
N LEU A 273 -8.55 9.18 2.99
CA LEU A 273 -7.38 8.75 3.72
C LEU A 273 -7.07 9.77 4.81
N ALA A 274 -6.59 9.30 5.94
CA ALA A 274 -6.14 10.15 7.04
C ALA A 274 -4.75 9.69 7.49
N PRO A 275 -3.70 9.94 6.69
CA PRO A 275 -2.32 9.61 7.05
C PRO A 275 -1.81 10.54 8.14
N GLU A 276 -0.74 10.08 8.81
CA GLU A 276 0.01 10.86 9.80
C GLU A 276 1.34 11.29 9.18
N PRO A 277 1.61 12.61 9.03
CA PRO A 277 2.90 13.09 8.57
C PRO A 277 3.96 12.93 9.66
N VAL A 278 5.16 12.52 9.28
CA VAL A 278 6.31 12.36 10.16
C VAL A 278 7.52 13.02 9.48
N PRO A 279 8.31 13.87 10.16
CA PRO A 279 9.54 14.40 9.59
C PRO A 279 10.47 13.28 9.11
N LEU A 280 11.16 13.47 7.99
CA LEU A 280 12.09 12.47 7.46
C LEU A 280 13.13 12.04 8.50
N THR A 281 13.60 12.99 9.33
CA THR A 281 14.57 12.70 10.41
C THR A 281 14.08 11.68 11.44
N ASP A 282 12.77 11.56 11.61
CA ASP A 282 12.13 10.64 12.55
C ASP A 282 11.73 9.32 11.88
N GLY A 283 12.18 9.11 10.63
CA GLY A 283 11.89 7.93 9.82
C GLY A 283 12.22 6.59 10.49
N PRO A 284 13.35 6.44 11.23
CA PRO A 284 13.62 5.20 11.95
C PRO A 284 12.54 4.85 12.99
N ASP A 285 12.03 5.84 13.77
CA ASP A 285 10.91 5.64 14.70
C ASP A 285 9.61 5.33 13.96
N ALA A 286 9.32 6.06 12.88
CA ALA A 286 8.14 5.80 12.06
C ALA A 286 8.13 4.35 11.54
N TYR A 287 9.26 3.87 11.08
CA TYR A 287 9.40 2.49 10.60
C TYR A 287 9.20 1.47 11.74
N ASP A 288 9.80 1.68 12.91
CA ASP A 288 9.59 0.82 14.08
C ASP A 288 8.12 0.82 14.52
N ARG A 289 7.44 1.96 14.53
CA ARG A 289 6.01 2.07 14.81
C ARG A 289 5.17 1.22 13.85
N VAL A 290 5.51 1.22 12.57
CA VAL A 290 4.83 0.38 11.56
C VAL A 290 5.06 -1.10 11.84
N LEU A 291 6.31 -1.51 12.07
CA LEU A 291 6.65 -2.93 12.31
C LEU A 291 6.04 -3.49 13.60
N THR A 292 5.86 -2.65 14.61
CA THR A 292 5.30 -3.02 15.91
C THR A 292 3.79 -2.77 16.04
N GLY A 293 3.13 -2.32 14.97
CA GLY A 293 1.69 -2.05 14.95
C GLY A 293 1.25 -0.83 15.77
N ARG A 294 2.18 0.07 16.11
CA ARG A 294 1.92 1.29 16.91
C ARG A 294 1.51 2.50 16.04
N THR A 295 0.64 2.28 15.05
CA THR A 295 0.19 3.33 14.11
C THR A 295 -1.28 3.73 14.30
N ALA A 296 -2.00 3.11 15.24
CA ALA A 296 -3.44 3.30 15.45
C ALA A 296 -4.29 3.16 14.14
N GLY A 297 -3.79 2.42 13.16
CA GLY A 297 -4.42 2.22 11.86
C GLY A 297 -4.16 3.34 10.84
N HIS A 298 -3.33 4.34 11.18
CA HIS A 298 -2.90 5.38 10.25
C HIS A 298 -1.72 4.91 9.39
N LYS A 299 -1.70 5.34 8.13
CA LYS A 299 -0.52 5.29 7.28
C LYS A 299 0.44 6.38 7.72
N LEU A 300 1.67 6.02 8.05
CA LEU A 300 2.73 7.00 8.31
C LEU A 300 3.34 7.45 6.98
N VAL A 301 3.62 8.74 6.87
CA VAL A 301 4.16 9.36 5.66
C VAL A 301 5.32 10.27 6.04
N LEU A 302 6.50 9.98 5.52
CA LEU A 302 7.71 10.80 5.72
C LEU A 302 7.62 12.05 4.85
N VAL A 303 7.98 13.18 5.46
CA VAL A 303 8.05 14.49 4.80
C VAL A 303 9.47 15.01 4.96
N PRO A 304 10.17 15.39 3.87
CA PRO A 304 11.53 15.96 3.92
C PRO A 304 11.70 17.19 4.78
#